data_7412d24950ee861d7c1f6fe66d75d70e
#
_entry.id   7412d24950ee861d7c1f6fe66d75d70e
#
_cell.length_a   1.000
_cell.length_b   1.000
_cell.length_c   1.000
_cell.angle_alpha   90.00
_cell.angle_beta   90.00
_cell.angle_gamma   90.00
#
_symmetry.space_group_name_H-M   'P 1'
#
loop_
_entity.id
_entity.type
_entity.pdbx_description
1 polymer ?
#
loop_
_entity_poly.entity_id
_entity_poly.type
_entity_poly.pdbx_seq_one_letter_code
_entity_poly.pdbx_strand_id
1 'polypeptide(L)'
;EGVLPKVVKGPISGVADLEKITVLPGDQGVFAEQIEVIQKMKAGLNEDIPMFQTMMCPTSVLQKLCAVNPIGRYRAASRDDLMMTLMHEQPELIHKTLQNITDTMADYSKHLIEDAGLYGVFYGATGLSRSTYMTKEEWEEFVKPYDLQMMEALKPCKIMVHACGLEVNPEYFAHYPIDILHWPESATGNPKLDTAPQWLDKSITPMGGCDERLFGQHKAEEIAALTRNTLKRMKDIPFVLAPDCSLATNTYDEELRAFIEAAHSND
;
A
#
# COMPACT_ATOMS: atom_id res chain seq x y z
N GLU A 1 -18.29 -13.39 11.44
CA GLU A 1 -17.66 -13.10 10.13
C GLU A 1 -17.73 -11.59 9.91
N GLY A 2 -16.57 -10.93 9.93
CA GLY A 2 -16.49 -9.48 9.77
C GLY A 2 -16.81 -9.08 8.33
N VAL A 3 -17.99 -8.52 8.12
CA VAL A 3 -18.31 -7.86 6.84
C VAL A 3 -17.65 -6.49 6.86
N LEU A 4 -16.75 -6.25 5.90
CA LEU A 4 -16.17 -4.92 5.75
C LEU A 4 -17.27 -3.88 5.48
N PRO A 5 -17.19 -2.69 6.09
CA PRO A 5 -18.13 -1.61 5.81
C PRO A 5 -18.19 -1.31 4.32
N LYS A 6 -19.40 -1.20 3.78
CA LYS A 6 -19.60 -0.80 2.37
C LYS A 6 -19.82 0.70 2.32
N VAL A 7 -19.06 1.39 1.48
CA VAL A 7 -19.31 2.79 1.19
C VAL A 7 -20.63 2.89 0.41
N VAL A 8 -21.60 3.59 0.97
CA VAL A 8 -22.92 3.79 0.35
C VAL A 8 -22.92 5.05 -0.50
N LYS A 9 -22.24 6.10 -0.01
CA LYS A 9 -22.11 7.39 -0.71
C LYS A 9 -20.76 8.00 -0.36
N GLY A 10 -20.02 8.40 -1.38
CA GLY A 10 -18.79 9.18 -1.19
C GLY A 10 -19.09 10.66 -1.00
N PRO A 11 -18.17 11.41 -0.41
CA PRO A 11 -18.29 12.86 -0.30
C PRO A 11 -18.18 13.57 -1.66
N ILE A 12 -17.54 12.95 -2.65
CA ILE A 12 -17.44 13.44 -4.02
C ILE A 12 -18.44 12.69 -4.88
N SER A 13 -19.38 13.41 -5.47
CA SER A 13 -20.39 12.92 -6.40
C SER A 13 -20.38 13.64 -7.76
N GLY A 14 -19.53 14.66 -7.90
CA GLY A 14 -19.37 15.45 -9.12
C GLY A 14 -18.42 16.62 -8.95
N VAL A 15 -18.28 17.44 -9.98
CA VAL A 15 -17.31 18.53 -10.08
C VAL A 15 -17.41 19.51 -8.90
N ALA A 16 -18.64 19.91 -8.53
CA ALA A 16 -18.88 20.88 -7.45
C ALA A 16 -18.40 20.40 -6.06
N ASP A 17 -18.21 19.09 -5.87
CA ASP A 17 -17.70 18.53 -4.62
C ASP A 17 -16.16 18.56 -4.59
N LEU A 18 -15.48 18.46 -5.73
CA LEU A 18 -14.03 18.62 -5.82
C LEU A 18 -13.58 19.99 -5.32
N GLU A 19 -14.33 21.05 -5.64
CA GLU A 19 -14.03 22.42 -5.22
C GLU A 19 -14.08 22.61 -3.70
N LYS A 20 -14.77 21.71 -2.98
CA LYS A 20 -14.89 21.74 -1.51
C LYS A 20 -13.74 21.06 -0.79
N ILE A 21 -12.91 20.30 -1.52
CA ILE A 21 -11.74 19.64 -0.94
C ILE A 21 -10.66 20.68 -0.71
N THR A 22 -10.41 20.98 0.56
CA THR A 22 -9.40 21.96 1.01
C THR A 22 -8.35 21.27 1.86
N VAL A 23 -7.22 21.93 2.05
CA VAL A 23 -6.19 21.46 2.99
C VAL A 23 -6.74 21.48 4.41
N LEU A 24 -6.54 20.39 5.14
CA LEU A 24 -6.93 20.21 6.53
C LEU A 24 -5.67 20.18 7.42
N PRO A 25 -5.76 20.71 8.67
CA PRO A 25 -4.69 20.56 9.64
C PRO A 25 -4.44 19.08 9.99
N GLY A 26 -3.17 18.64 9.93
CA GLY A 26 -2.77 17.25 10.17
C GLY A 26 -2.75 16.82 11.63
N ASP A 27 -3.03 17.75 12.55
CA ASP A 27 -3.05 17.54 14.01
C ASP A 27 -4.44 17.70 14.63
N GLN A 28 -5.50 17.75 13.82
CA GLN A 28 -6.86 17.98 14.29
C GLN A 28 -7.83 16.85 13.90
N GLY A 29 -8.94 16.77 14.64
CA GLY A 29 -10.00 15.79 14.40
C GLY A 29 -9.49 14.36 14.39
N VAL A 30 -9.83 13.61 13.37
CA VAL A 30 -9.45 12.19 13.24
C VAL A 30 -7.93 11.98 13.13
N PHE A 31 -7.19 12.97 12.64
CA PHE A 31 -5.73 12.89 12.59
C PHE A 31 -5.13 12.96 14.00
N ALA A 32 -5.61 13.88 14.85
CA ALA A 32 -5.20 13.96 16.25
C ALA A 32 -5.48 12.65 17.01
N GLU A 33 -6.67 12.06 16.79
CA GLU A 33 -7.03 10.77 17.40
C GLU A 33 -6.07 9.66 16.97
N GLN A 34 -5.68 9.61 15.69
CA GLN A 34 -4.72 8.61 15.19
C GLN A 34 -3.31 8.83 15.75
N ILE A 35 -2.86 10.07 15.87
CA ILE A 35 -1.57 10.40 16.50
C ILE A 35 -1.56 9.89 17.94
N GLU A 36 -2.62 10.17 18.71
CA GLU A 36 -2.75 9.70 20.09
C GLU A 36 -2.78 8.16 20.19
N VAL A 37 -3.47 7.47 19.26
CA VAL A 37 -3.47 6.00 19.21
C VAL A 37 -2.06 5.46 19.00
N ILE A 38 -1.30 6.03 18.06
CA ILE A 38 0.08 5.59 17.76
C ILE A 38 0.98 5.84 18.96
N GLN A 39 0.87 6.99 19.62
CA GLN A 39 1.63 7.30 20.85
C GLN A 39 1.34 6.27 21.95
N LYS A 40 0.08 5.92 22.19
CA LYS A 40 -0.34 4.91 23.17
C LYS A 40 0.16 3.50 22.81
N MET A 41 0.07 3.12 21.54
CA MET A 41 0.60 1.83 21.09
C MET A 41 2.10 1.75 21.28
N LYS A 42 2.83 2.80 20.89
CA LYS A 42 4.28 2.86 21.04
C LYS A 42 4.72 2.81 22.50
N ALA A 43 4.02 3.48 23.40
CA ALA A 43 4.30 3.43 24.83
C ALA A 43 4.09 2.04 25.44
N GLY A 44 3.31 1.17 24.82
CA GLY A 44 3.07 -0.22 25.23
C GLY A 44 3.97 -1.26 24.56
N LEU A 45 4.77 -0.87 23.58
CA LEU A 45 5.69 -1.74 22.86
C LEU A 45 7.12 -1.62 23.41
N ASN A 46 7.91 -2.68 23.24
CA ASN A 46 9.35 -2.60 23.47
C ASN A 46 9.99 -1.66 22.44
N GLU A 47 11.00 -0.91 22.84
CA GLU A 47 11.68 0.09 21.99
C GLU A 47 12.25 -0.50 20.69
N ASP A 48 12.61 -1.79 20.70
CA ASP A 48 13.16 -2.50 19.55
C ASP A 48 12.12 -2.91 18.49
N ILE A 49 10.81 -2.73 18.76
CA ILE A 49 9.76 -3.12 17.83
C ILE A 49 9.46 -1.96 16.87
N PRO A 50 9.84 -2.08 15.58
CA PRO A 50 9.55 -1.05 14.59
C PRO A 50 8.04 -1.00 14.29
N MET A 51 7.43 0.16 14.45
CA MET A 51 6.01 0.37 14.15
C MET A 51 5.83 1.11 12.84
N PHE A 52 5.04 0.53 11.94
CA PHE A 52 4.66 1.12 10.67
C PHE A 52 3.19 1.55 10.70
N GLN A 53 2.93 2.79 10.29
CA GLN A 53 1.58 3.29 10.07
C GLN A 53 1.16 3.05 8.62
N THR A 54 -0.03 2.48 8.43
CA THR A 54 -0.61 2.38 7.09
C THR A 54 -1.09 3.74 6.62
N MET A 55 -0.64 4.16 5.44
CA MET A 55 -1.06 5.38 4.77
C MET A 55 -1.36 5.08 3.30
N MET A 56 -2.50 5.54 2.81
CA MET A 56 -2.84 5.39 1.38
C MET A 56 -2.21 6.51 0.57
N CYS A 57 -1.86 6.28 -0.69
CA CYS A 57 -1.40 7.35 -1.56
C CYS A 57 -2.50 8.39 -1.84
N PRO A 58 -2.18 9.65 -2.16
CA PRO A 58 -3.17 10.71 -2.37
C PRO A 58 -4.26 10.36 -3.39
N THR A 59 -3.89 9.74 -4.50
CA THR A 59 -4.84 9.31 -5.53
C THR A 59 -5.74 8.17 -5.06
N SER A 60 -5.24 7.27 -4.18
CA SER A 60 -6.09 6.26 -3.52
C SER A 60 -7.06 6.89 -2.53
N VAL A 61 -6.68 7.99 -1.87
CA VAL A 61 -7.61 8.78 -1.04
C VAL A 61 -8.69 9.38 -1.90
N LEU A 62 -8.35 10.05 -3.01
CA LEU A 62 -9.32 10.58 -3.96
C LEU A 62 -10.28 9.50 -4.46
N GLN A 63 -9.77 8.32 -4.80
CA GLN A 63 -10.58 7.18 -5.22
C GLN A 63 -11.64 6.82 -4.16
N LYS A 64 -11.26 6.78 -2.89
CA LYS A 64 -12.19 6.50 -1.79
C LYS A 64 -13.19 7.63 -1.58
N LEU A 65 -12.78 8.89 -1.72
CA LEU A 65 -13.68 10.06 -1.65
C LEU A 65 -14.73 10.03 -2.76
N CYS A 66 -14.39 9.51 -3.95
CA CYS A 66 -15.33 9.27 -5.05
C CYS A 66 -16.21 8.01 -4.85
N ALA A 67 -16.14 7.35 -3.69
CA ALA A 67 -16.83 6.08 -3.42
C ALA A 67 -16.53 4.96 -4.43
N VAL A 68 -15.43 5.06 -5.15
CA VAL A 68 -14.97 3.99 -6.02
C VAL A 68 -14.63 2.81 -5.14
N ASN A 69 -15.33 1.70 -5.34
CA ASN A 69 -15.04 0.48 -4.60
C ASN A 69 -13.60 0.07 -4.88
N PRO A 70 -12.87 -0.39 -3.85
CA PRO A 70 -11.52 -0.87 -4.06
C PRO A 70 -11.50 -1.83 -5.24
N ILE A 71 -10.61 -1.61 -6.17
CA ILE A 71 -10.37 -2.54 -7.27
C ILE A 71 -10.08 -3.89 -6.61
N GLY A 72 -10.95 -4.87 -6.85
CA GLY A 72 -10.79 -6.19 -6.25
C GLY A 72 -9.43 -6.75 -6.60
N ARG A 73 -8.65 -7.18 -5.60
CA ARG A 73 -7.25 -7.62 -5.79
C ARG A 73 -7.09 -8.57 -6.97
N TYR A 74 -8.02 -9.50 -7.11
CA TYR A 74 -7.99 -10.59 -8.08
C TYR A 74 -9.14 -10.53 -9.09
N ARG A 75 -9.69 -9.34 -9.32
CA ARG A 75 -10.73 -9.10 -10.33
C ARG A 75 -10.22 -8.10 -11.33
N ALA A 76 -10.73 -8.18 -12.57
CA ALA A 76 -10.49 -7.16 -13.56
C ALA A 76 -10.95 -5.79 -13.03
N ALA A 77 -10.11 -4.78 -13.23
CA ALA A 77 -10.47 -3.41 -12.92
C ALA A 77 -11.43 -2.87 -13.98
N SER A 78 -12.38 -2.02 -13.57
CA SER A 78 -13.18 -1.23 -14.50
C SER A 78 -12.69 0.20 -14.46
N ARG A 79 -12.55 0.80 -15.61
CA ARG A 79 -12.26 2.24 -15.77
C ARG A 79 -13.51 3.11 -15.77
N ASP A 80 -14.68 2.47 -15.76
CA ASP A 80 -15.97 3.16 -15.75
C ASP A 80 -16.34 3.49 -14.29
N ASP A 81 -15.69 4.52 -13.76
CA ASP A 81 -15.95 5.05 -12.44
C ASP A 81 -15.83 6.59 -12.39
N LEU A 82 -16.36 7.18 -11.33
CA LEU A 82 -16.44 8.63 -11.18
C LEU A 82 -15.04 9.29 -11.17
N MET A 83 -14.05 8.67 -10.53
CA MET A 83 -12.70 9.24 -10.44
C MET A 83 -12.08 9.34 -11.84
N MET A 84 -12.12 8.27 -12.62
CA MET A 84 -11.58 8.24 -13.98
C MET A 84 -12.31 9.26 -14.90
N THR A 85 -13.63 9.33 -14.79
CA THR A 85 -14.43 10.33 -15.53
C THR A 85 -13.97 11.76 -15.19
N LEU A 86 -13.84 12.08 -13.90
CA LEU A 86 -13.41 13.41 -13.46
C LEU A 86 -11.97 13.73 -13.86
N MET A 87 -11.06 12.74 -13.84
CA MET A 87 -9.68 12.92 -14.29
C MET A 87 -9.60 13.34 -15.77
N HIS A 88 -10.45 12.77 -16.61
CA HIS A 88 -10.48 13.10 -18.03
C HIS A 88 -11.22 14.40 -18.35
N GLU A 89 -12.30 14.69 -17.63
CA GLU A 89 -13.15 15.86 -17.90
C GLU A 89 -12.67 17.13 -17.21
N GLN A 90 -12.00 17.01 -16.06
CA GLN A 90 -11.60 18.11 -15.18
C GLN A 90 -10.16 17.99 -14.64
N PRO A 91 -9.16 17.76 -15.52
CA PRO A 91 -7.79 17.44 -15.07
C PRO A 91 -7.20 18.51 -14.16
N GLU A 92 -7.37 19.80 -14.46
CA GLU A 92 -6.85 20.91 -13.64
C GLU A 92 -7.44 20.92 -12.22
N LEU A 93 -8.75 20.64 -12.10
CA LEU A 93 -9.41 20.58 -10.81
C LEU A 93 -9.01 19.33 -10.03
N ILE A 94 -8.79 18.22 -10.70
CA ILE A 94 -8.23 16.99 -10.10
C ILE A 94 -6.82 17.25 -9.58
N HIS A 95 -5.96 17.91 -10.34
CA HIS A 95 -4.62 18.28 -9.88
C HIS A 95 -4.67 19.15 -8.62
N LYS A 96 -5.54 20.17 -8.58
CA LYS A 96 -5.75 20.99 -7.39
C LYS A 96 -6.25 20.17 -6.20
N THR A 97 -7.19 19.26 -6.43
CA THR A 97 -7.74 18.39 -5.38
C THR A 97 -6.68 17.43 -4.84
N LEU A 98 -5.90 16.81 -5.71
CA LEU A 98 -4.80 15.93 -5.34
C LEU A 98 -3.72 16.69 -4.55
N GLN A 99 -3.42 17.93 -4.93
CA GLN A 99 -2.48 18.76 -4.16
C GLN A 99 -3.01 19.06 -2.75
N ASN A 100 -4.29 19.44 -2.60
CA ASN A 100 -4.89 19.67 -1.28
C ASN A 100 -4.89 18.41 -0.39
N ILE A 101 -5.14 17.24 -0.98
CA ILE A 101 -5.04 15.96 -0.29
C ILE A 101 -3.58 15.71 0.14
N THR A 102 -2.64 15.91 -0.77
CA THR A 102 -1.20 15.72 -0.52
C THR A 102 -0.71 16.63 0.60
N ASP A 103 -1.05 17.92 0.55
CA ASP A 103 -0.66 18.88 1.57
C ASP A 103 -1.23 18.52 2.95
N THR A 104 -2.49 18.07 3.01
CA THR A 104 -3.11 17.56 4.24
C THR A 104 -2.35 16.33 4.78
N MET A 105 -2.03 15.39 3.92
CA MET A 105 -1.33 14.17 4.31
C MET A 105 0.12 14.44 4.69
N ALA A 106 0.78 15.40 4.05
CA ALA A 106 2.13 15.82 4.38
C ALA A 106 2.19 16.47 5.76
N ASP A 107 1.23 17.34 6.08
CA ASP A 107 1.12 17.95 7.41
C ASP A 107 0.84 16.88 8.49
N TYR A 108 -0.08 15.95 8.23
CA TYR A 108 -0.30 14.80 9.11
C TYR A 108 0.96 13.94 9.31
N SER A 109 1.70 13.69 8.23
CA SER A 109 2.96 12.93 8.30
C SER A 109 3.99 13.60 9.20
N LYS A 110 4.09 14.92 9.14
CA LYS A 110 4.96 15.70 10.03
C LYS A 110 4.63 15.42 11.50
N HIS A 111 3.37 15.48 11.89
CA HIS A 111 2.94 15.20 13.25
C HIS A 111 3.14 13.75 13.66
N LEU A 112 2.96 12.79 12.76
CA LEU A 112 3.31 11.38 13.02
C LEU A 112 4.79 11.20 13.33
N ILE A 113 5.66 11.94 12.65
CA ILE A 113 7.11 11.86 12.82
C ILE A 113 7.53 12.60 14.10
N GLU A 114 7.15 13.86 14.24
CA GLU A 114 7.62 14.74 15.31
C GLU A 114 6.96 14.42 16.66
N ASP A 115 5.65 14.19 16.70
CA ASP A 115 4.88 14.04 17.93
C ASP A 115 4.75 12.57 18.36
N ALA A 116 4.62 11.64 17.40
CA ALA A 116 4.51 10.22 17.71
C ALA A 116 5.79 9.40 17.50
N GLY A 117 6.82 9.98 16.89
CA GLY A 117 8.11 9.33 16.65
C GLY A 117 7.96 8.07 15.81
N LEU A 118 7.21 8.15 14.71
CA LEU A 118 6.92 7.03 13.83
C LEU A 118 8.20 6.47 13.21
N TYR A 119 8.35 5.12 13.22
CA TYR A 119 9.49 4.46 12.59
C TYR A 119 9.37 4.38 11.08
N GLY A 120 8.20 4.00 10.58
CA GLY A 120 7.99 3.80 9.15
C GLY A 120 6.53 3.87 8.71
N VAL A 121 6.34 3.90 7.41
CA VAL A 121 5.03 3.94 6.75
C VAL A 121 4.88 2.74 5.80
N PHE A 122 3.76 2.03 5.93
CA PHE A 122 3.25 1.13 4.92
C PHE A 122 2.38 1.93 3.96
N TYR A 123 2.96 2.32 2.82
CA TYR A 123 2.35 3.20 1.84
C TYR A 123 1.58 2.40 0.79
N GLY A 124 0.27 2.45 0.86
CA GLY A 124 -0.61 1.69 -0.02
C GLY A 124 -0.87 2.41 -1.34
N ALA A 125 -0.21 1.98 -2.41
CA ALA A 125 -0.48 2.48 -3.76
C ALA A 125 -1.69 1.81 -4.42
N THR A 126 -2.36 0.88 -3.73
CA THR A 126 -3.53 0.11 -4.18
C THR A 126 -3.41 -0.37 -5.64
N GLY A 127 -4.47 -0.56 -6.39
CA GLY A 127 -4.41 -1.03 -7.77
C GLY A 127 -4.23 0.06 -8.84
N LEU A 128 -3.66 1.23 -8.48
CA LEU A 128 -3.52 2.36 -9.42
C LEU A 128 -2.47 2.12 -10.50
N SER A 129 -1.46 1.30 -10.23
CA SER A 129 -0.42 0.93 -11.21
C SER A 129 -0.83 -0.23 -12.14
N ARG A 130 -2.09 -0.68 -12.10
CA ARG A 130 -2.60 -1.73 -12.98
C ARG A 130 -2.94 -1.17 -14.35
N SER A 131 -2.31 -1.69 -15.40
CA SER A 131 -2.55 -1.25 -16.80
C SER A 131 -4.01 -1.38 -17.24
N THR A 132 -4.75 -2.31 -16.62
CA THR A 132 -6.18 -2.51 -16.86
C THR A 132 -7.06 -1.42 -16.21
N TYR A 133 -6.50 -0.61 -15.32
CA TYR A 133 -7.22 0.48 -14.66
C TYR A 133 -6.72 1.86 -15.10
N MET A 134 -5.41 2.09 -15.08
CA MET A 134 -4.79 3.37 -15.38
C MET A 134 -3.65 3.15 -16.38
N THR A 135 -3.57 3.94 -17.44
CA THR A 135 -2.42 3.88 -18.35
C THR A 135 -1.17 4.37 -17.63
N LYS A 136 -0.01 4.09 -18.20
CA LYS A 136 1.25 4.58 -17.62
C LYS A 136 1.31 6.10 -17.62
N GLU A 137 0.83 6.74 -18.69
CA GLU A 137 0.78 8.19 -18.84
C GLU A 137 -0.13 8.82 -17.77
N GLU A 138 -1.32 8.26 -17.56
CA GLU A 138 -2.24 8.72 -16.51
C GLU A 138 -1.63 8.52 -15.11
N TRP A 139 -0.93 7.41 -14.88
CA TRP A 139 -0.24 7.16 -13.62
C TRP A 139 0.93 8.16 -13.41
N GLU A 140 1.71 8.47 -14.45
CA GLU A 140 2.77 9.47 -14.41
C GLU A 140 2.24 10.88 -14.17
N GLU A 141 1.03 11.18 -14.62
CA GLU A 141 0.38 12.48 -14.48
C GLU A 141 -0.34 12.62 -13.12
N PHE A 142 -1.19 11.66 -12.74
CA PHE A 142 -2.11 11.80 -11.61
C PHE A 142 -1.70 11.05 -10.34
N VAL A 143 -0.65 10.22 -10.36
CA VAL A 143 -0.20 9.47 -9.19
C VAL A 143 1.22 9.84 -8.80
N LYS A 144 2.17 9.62 -9.68
CA LYS A 144 3.61 9.76 -9.41
C LYS A 144 4.03 11.11 -8.80
N PRO A 145 3.58 12.29 -9.28
CA PRO A 145 4.01 13.57 -8.73
C PRO A 145 3.63 13.75 -7.26
N TYR A 146 2.46 13.26 -6.87
CA TYR A 146 1.93 13.34 -5.51
C TYR A 146 2.57 12.31 -4.60
N ASP A 147 2.85 11.11 -5.10
CA ASP A 147 3.62 10.10 -4.39
C ASP A 147 5.02 10.62 -4.04
N LEU A 148 5.72 11.24 -5.00
CA LEU A 148 7.06 11.78 -4.75
C LEU A 148 7.05 12.92 -3.71
N GLN A 149 6.02 13.76 -3.69
CA GLN A 149 5.83 14.76 -2.64
C GLN A 149 5.63 14.09 -1.26
N MET A 150 4.84 13.03 -1.22
CA MET A 150 4.64 12.26 0.02
C MET A 150 5.92 11.57 0.48
N MET A 151 6.72 10.99 -0.44
CA MET A 151 8.02 10.39 -0.08
C MET A 151 8.97 11.44 0.54
N GLU A 152 8.94 12.67 0.05
CA GLU A 152 9.72 13.77 0.64
C GLU A 152 9.20 14.13 2.05
N ALA A 153 7.87 14.25 2.22
CA ALA A 153 7.27 14.58 3.52
C ALA A 153 7.46 13.47 4.57
N LEU A 154 7.65 12.23 4.13
CA LEU A 154 7.84 11.07 5.00
C LEU A 154 9.31 10.85 5.43
N LYS A 155 10.25 11.65 4.93
CA LYS A 155 11.63 11.62 5.48
C LYS A 155 11.61 12.09 6.95
N PRO A 156 12.27 11.45 7.88
CA PRO A 156 13.25 10.36 7.76
C PRO A 156 12.69 8.94 7.99
N CYS A 157 11.39 8.72 7.90
CA CYS A 157 10.79 7.41 8.13
C CYS A 157 11.26 6.36 7.11
N LYS A 158 11.19 5.08 7.51
CA LYS A 158 11.28 3.97 6.57
C LYS A 158 9.99 3.89 5.75
N ILE A 159 10.12 3.78 4.43
CA ILE A 159 8.99 3.77 3.51
C ILE A 159 8.90 2.41 2.81
N MET A 160 7.78 1.73 3.06
CA MET A 160 7.41 0.49 2.40
C MET A 160 6.23 0.76 1.47
N VAL A 161 6.45 0.69 0.16
CA VAL A 161 5.37 0.82 -0.82
C VAL A 161 4.75 -0.55 -1.10
N HIS A 162 3.42 -0.63 -1.10
CA HIS A 162 2.65 -1.81 -1.49
C HIS A 162 1.86 -1.55 -2.76
N ALA A 163 2.25 -2.20 -3.85
CA ALA A 163 1.52 -2.26 -5.10
C ALA A 163 0.60 -3.49 -5.10
N CYS A 164 -0.73 -3.28 -5.12
CA CYS A 164 -1.72 -4.31 -4.80
C CYS A 164 -2.49 -4.82 -6.02
N GLY A 165 -2.62 -6.12 -6.13
CA GLY A 165 -3.51 -6.77 -7.08
C GLY A 165 -2.80 -7.54 -8.20
N LEU A 166 -3.61 -8.10 -9.12
CA LEU A 166 -3.11 -8.74 -10.33
C LEU A 166 -2.72 -7.69 -11.38
N GLU A 167 -1.79 -8.04 -12.27
CA GLU A 167 -1.32 -7.15 -13.36
C GLU A 167 -0.87 -5.77 -12.87
N VAL A 168 -0.42 -5.69 -11.62
CA VAL A 168 0.18 -4.50 -11.07
C VAL A 168 1.61 -4.36 -11.60
N ASN A 169 2.01 -3.16 -11.96
CA ASN A 169 3.34 -2.89 -12.48
C ASN A 169 4.23 -2.35 -11.36
N PRO A 170 4.86 -3.21 -10.53
CA PRO A 170 5.73 -2.75 -9.45
C PRO A 170 6.95 -2.01 -9.99
N GLU A 171 7.33 -2.23 -11.26
CA GLU A 171 8.39 -1.53 -11.96
C GLU A 171 8.17 -0.01 -12.05
N TYR A 172 6.93 0.47 -11.92
CA TYR A 172 6.64 1.91 -11.88
C TYR A 172 7.27 2.58 -10.65
N PHE A 173 7.49 1.83 -9.58
CA PHE A 173 8.11 2.28 -8.32
C PHE A 173 9.61 1.98 -8.24
N ALA A 174 10.21 1.42 -9.28
CA ALA A 174 11.58 0.91 -9.26
C ALA A 174 12.67 1.94 -8.87
N HIS A 175 12.39 3.22 -9.07
CA HIS A 175 13.30 4.34 -8.78
C HIS A 175 12.70 5.35 -7.80
N TYR A 176 11.69 4.95 -7.02
CA TYR A 176 11.16 5.80 -5.95
C TYR A 176 12.15 5.88 -4.78
N PRO A 177 12.20 6.98 -4.04
CA PRO A 177 13.05 7.09 -2.85
C PRO A 177 12.40 6.37 -1.66
N ILE A 178 12.37 5.03 -1.73
CA ILE A 178 11.75 4.12 -0.76
C ILE A 178 12.73 3.06 -0.28
N ASP A 179 12.44 2.41 0.84
CA ASP A 179 13.29 1.35 1.40
C ASP A 179 12.86 -0.05 0.93
N ILE A 180 11.54 -0.28 0.83
CA ILE A 180 10.97 -1.59 0.54
C ILE A 180 9.87 -1.46 -0.52
N LEU A 181 9.87 -2.36 -1.49
CA LEU A 181 8.78 -2.51 -2.45
C LEU A 181 8.13 -3.89 -2.28
N HIS A 182 6.83 -3.88 -1.98
CA HIS A 182 6.01 -5.05 -1.73
C HIS A 182 4.96 -5.22 -2.85
N TRP A 183 4.90 -6.41 -3.43
CA TRP A 183 3.88 -6.75 -4.43
C TRP A 183 3.54 -8.24 -4.39
N PRO A 184 2.32 -8.66 -4.83
CA PRO A 184 1.91 -10.05 -4.87
C PRO A 184 2.51 -10.79 -6.06
N GLU A 185 3.68 -11.40 -5.89
CA GLU A 185 4.35 -12.16 -6.96
C GLU A 185 3.54 -13.39 -7.42
N SER A 186 2.63 -13.88 -6.58
CA SER A 186 1.77 -15.02 -6.89
C SER A 186 0.55 -14.65 -7.74
N ALA A 187 0.24 -13.35 -7.85
CA ALA A 187 -0.87 -12.87 -8.66
C ALA A 187 -0.52 -12.86 -10.15
N THR A 188 -1.52 -13.14 -10.98
CA THR A 188 -1.37 -13.19 -12.44
C THR A 188 -0.82 -11.88 -12.98
N GLY A 189 0.14 -11.96 -13.90
CA GLY A 189 0.74 -10.82 -14.60
C GLY A 189 1.82 -10.07 -13.80
N ASN A 190 2.07 -10.44 -12.56
CA ASN A 190 3.09 -9.79 -11.75
C ASN A 190 4.47 -10.48 -11.90
N PRO A 191 5.58 -9.71 -11.86
CA PRO A 191 6.92 -10.27 -11.90
C PRO A 191 7.21 -11.09 -10.63
N LYS A 192 8.09 -12.08 -10.75
CA LYS A 192 8.58 -12.86 -9.63
C LYS A 192 9.63 -12.07 -8.83
N LEU A 193 9.72 -12.30 -7.52
CA LEU A 193 10.66 -11.60 -6.64
C LEU A 193 12.12 -11.78 -7.08
N ASP A 194 12.49 -12.96 -7.54
CA ASP A 194 13.82 -13.26 -8.03
C ASP A 194 14.20 -12.56 -9.35
N THR A 195 13.25 -11.90 -10.01
CA THR A 195 13.50 -11.01 -11.15
C THR A 195 13.82 -9.57 -10.73
N ALA A 196 13.55 -9.19 -9.48
CA ALA A 196 13.73 -7.82 -8.99
C ALA A 196 15.13 -7.23 -9.27
N PRO A 197 16.26 -7.96 -9.13
CA PRO A 197 17.58 -7.43 -9.42
C PRO A 197 17.78 -6.94 -10.86
N GLN A 198 16.88 -7.27 -11.77
CA GLN A 198 16.96 -6.88 -13.18
C GLN A 198 16.37 -5.49 -13.45
N TRP A 199 15.48 -5.00 -12.59
CA TRP A 199 14.73 -3.77 -12.83
C TRP A 199 14.57 -2.87 -11.59
N LEU A 200 14.71 -3.40 -10.37
CA LEU A 200 14.58 -2.66 -9.12
C LEU A 200 15.90 -2.00 -8.74
N ASP A 201 15.87 -0.76 -8.28
CA ASP A 201 17.04 -0.08 -7.73
C ASP A 201 17.63 -0.89 -6.57
N LYS A 202 18.95 -1.01 -6.53
CA LYS A 202 19.69 -1.82 -5.54
C LYS A 202 19.52 -1.32 -4.09
N SER A 203 19.09 -0.08 -3.90
CA SER A 203 18.79 0.49 -2.58
C SER A 203 17.42 0.05 -2.04
N ILE A 204 16.56 -0.51 -2.91
CA ILE A 204 15.21 -0.92 -2.55
C ILE A 204 15.17 -2.44 -2.33
N THR A 205 14.66 -2.86 -1.18
CA THR A 205 14.50 -4.26 -0.83
C THR A 205 13.16 -4.80 -1.33
N PRO A 206 13.11 -5.87 -2.14
CA PRO A 206 11.86 -6.52 -2.53
C PRO A 206 11.22 -7.24 -1.33
N MET A 207 9.88 -7.26 -1.27
CA MET A 207 9.13 -7.93 -0.21
C MET A 207 7.95 -8.71 -0.78
N GLY A 208 7.67 -9.89 -0.20
CA GLY A 208 6.59 -10.79 -0.57
C GLY A 208 6.99 -12.26 -0.49
N GLY A 209 6.41 -13.09 -1.34
CA GLY A 209 6.87 -14.47 -1.57
C GLY A 209 6.04 -15.57 -0.94
N CYS A 210 4.92 -15.24 -0.29
CA CYS A 210 3.96 -16.24 0.17
C CYS A 210 2.53 -15.82 -0.22
N ASP A 211 1.87 -16.61 -1.01
CA ASP A 211 0.49 -16.38 -1.47
C ASP A 211 -0.46 -16.26 -0.28
N GLU A 212 -0.95 -15.05 0.00
CA GLU A 212 -1.84 -14.79 1.13
C GLU A 212 -3.19 -15.48 1.00
N ARG A 213 -3.57 -15.94 -0.21
CA ARG A 213 -4.83 -16.65 -0.47
C ARG A 213 -4.85 -18.05 0.12
N LEU A 214 -3.70 -18.59 0.50
CA LEU A 214 -3.60 -19.88 1.18
C LEU A 214 -4.03 -19.80 2.65
N PHE A 215 -3.96 -18.60 3.25
CA PHE A 215 -4.31 -18.40 4.65
C PHE A 215 -5.83 -18.34 4.87
N GLY A 216 -6.29 -18.90 5.99
CA GLY A 216 -7.70 -19.03 6.31
C GLY A 216 -8.39 -20.22 5.60
N GLN A 217 -7.61 -21.18 5.09
CA GLN A 217 -8.10 -22.31 4.32
C GLN A 217 -7.59 -23.68 4.84
N HIS A 218 -6.98 -23.74 6.02
CA HIS A 218 -6.33 -24.93 6.58
C HIS A 218 -5.22 -25.52 5.68
N LYS A 219 -4.39 -24.64 5.09
CA LYS A 219 -3.34 -25.01 4.14
C LYS A 219 -1.92 -24.85 4.70
N ALA A 220 -1.72 -25.15 5.96
CA ALA A 220 -0.44 -25.00 6.65
C ALA A 220 0.73 -25.66 5.92
N GLU A 221 0.55 -26.89 5.39
CA GLU A 221 1.58 -27.59 4.64
C GLU A 221 1.94 -26.92 3.31
N GLU A 222 0.93 -26.41 2.58
CA GLU A 222 1.14 -25.68 1.32
C GLU A 222 1.88 -24.36 1.58
N ILE A 223 1.51 -23.64 2.64
CA ILE A 223 2.16 -22.40 3.09
C ILE A 223 3.63 -22.68 3.42
N ALA A 224 3.92 -23.70 4.22
CA ALA A 224 5.28 -24.05 4.57
C ALA A 224 6.12 -24.45 3.34
N ALA A 225 5.55 -25.23 2.42
CA ALA A 225 6.22 -25.65 1.20
C ALA A 225 6.53 -24.45 0.28
N LEU A 226 5.57 -23.54 0.11
CA LEU A 226 5.75 -22.31 -0.68
C LEU A 226 6.82 -21.41 -0.06
N THR A 227 6.78 -21.21 1.26
CA THR A 227 7.76 -20.41 2.02
C THR A 227 9.19 -20.94 1.80
N ARG A 228 9.41 -22.25 1.99
CA ARG A 228 10.73 -22.88 1.74
C ARG A 228 11.18 -22.72 0.28
N ASN A 229 10.26 -22.88 -0.67
CA ASN A 229 10.57 -22.69 -2.09
C ASN A 229 11.00 -21.24 -2.39
N THR A 230 10.31 -20.26 -1.82
CA THR A 230 10.68 -18.84 -1.96
C THR A 230 12.06 -18.57 -1.37
N LEU A 231 12.35 -19.04 -0.15
CA LEU A 231 13.67 -18.91 0.48
C LEU A 231 14.77 -19.50 -0.40
N LYS A 232 14.52 -20.67 -1.00
CA LYS A 232 15.47 -21.30 -1.92
C LYS A 232 15.71 -20.48 -3.18
N ARG A 233 14.66 -19.93 -3.80
CA ARG A 233 14.78 -19.05 -4.99
C ARG A 233 15.52 -17.75 -4.66
N MET A 234 15.29 -17.21 -3.48
CA MET A 234 15.82 -15.91 -3.03
C MET A 234 17.15 -16.02 -2.28
N LYS A 235 17.78 -17.21 -2.24
CA LYS A 235 18.96 -17.50 -1.42
C LYS A 235 20.08 -16.46 -1.52
N ASP A 236 20.33 -15.95 -2.73
CA ASP A 236 21.42 -14.99 -3.01
C ASP A 236 20.89 -13.56 -3.25
N ILE A 237 19.62 -13.31 -2.99
CA ILE A 237 18.96 -12.03 -3.20
C ILE A 237 18.42 -11.53 -1.86
N PRO A 238 18.90 -10.39 -1.33
CA PRO A 238 18.30 -9.80 -0.12
C PRO A 238 16.83 -9.45 -0.35
N PHE A 239 15.96 -9.90 0.55
CA PHE A 239 14.53 -9.62 0.50
C PHE A 239 13.86 -9.70 1.88
N VAL A 240 12.65 -9.21 1.99
CA VAL A 240 11.79 -9.41 3.16
C VAL A 240 10.74 -10.46 2.82
N LEU A 241 10.79 -11.61 3.51
CA LEU A 241 9.76 -12.63 3.38
C LEU A 241 8.46 -12.15 4.01
N ALA A 242 7.37 -12.16 3.25
CA ALA A 242 6.05 -11.76 3.70
C ALA A 242 4.95 -12.47 2.91
N PRO A 243 3.72 -12.50 3.44
CA PRO A 243 2.56 -12.74 2.59
C PRO A 243 2.46 -11.67 1.50
N ASP A 244 1.98 -12.04 0.34
CA ASP A 244 1.92 -11.16 -0.85
C ASP A 244 0.93 -9.98 -0.70
N CYS A 245 0.01 -10.09 0.26
CA CYS A 245 -0.92 -9.01 0.66
C CYS A 245 -1.45 -9.27 2.08
N SER A 246 -2.44 -8.48 2.51
CA SER A 246 -3.10 -8.64 3.82
C SER A 246 -3.71 -10.03 3.97
N LEU A 247 -3.45 -10.67 5.08
CA LEU A 247 -4.02 -11.98 5.44
C LEU A 247 -5.53 -11.89 5.67
N ALA A 248 -6.19 -13.01 5.48
CA ALA A 248 -7.61 -13.17 5.83
C ALA A 248 -7.80 -13.05 7.36
N THR A 249 -8.89 -12.41 7.78
CA THR A 249 -9.21 -12.25 9.22
C THR A 249 -9.49 -13.55 9.94
N ASN A 250 -9.76 -14.62 9.21
CA ASN A 250 -9.96 -15.98 9.70
C ASN A 250 -8.72 -16.87 9.51
N THR A 251 -7.53 -16.28 9.38
CA THR A 251 -6.27 -17.05 9.34
C THR A 251 -6.11 -17.84 10.64
N TYR A 252 -5.73 -19.12 10.50
CA TYR A 252 -5.57 -20.03 11.63
C TYR A 252 -4.16 -19.95 12.20
N ASP A 253 -4.03 -20.16 13.52
CA ASP A 253 -2.73 -20.15 14.22
C ASP A 253 -1.75 -21.17 13.63
N GLU A 254 -2.24 -22.34 13.20
CA GLU A 254 -1.44 -23.38 12.55
C GLU A 254 -0.79 -22.92 11.24
N GLU A 255 -1.49 -22.07 10.48
CA GLU A 255 -1.00 -21.50 9.23
C GLU A 255 0.10 -20.45 9.48
N LEU A 256 -0.11 -19.58 10.50
CA LEU A 256 0.92 -18.62 10.92
C LEU A 256 2.18 -19.31 11.44
N ARG A 257 2.00 -20.38 12.26
CA ARG A 257 3.13 -21.16 12.77
C ARG A 257 3.88 -21.85 11.62
N ALA A 258 3.19 -22.45 10.68
CA ALA A 258 3.80 -23.11 9.53
C ALA A 258 4.63 -22.13 8.68
N PHE A 259 4.14 -20.89 8.49
CA PHE A 259 4.88 -19.82 7.80
C PHE A 259 6.16 -19.46 8.58
N ILE A 260 6.03 -19.19 9.89
CA ILE A 260 7.16 -18.78 10.75
C ILE A 260 8.21 -19.90 10.88
N GLU A 261 7.77 -21.14 11.13
CA GLU A 261 8.67 -22.28 11.27
C GLU A 261 9.42 -22.56 9.95
N ALA A 262 8.73 -22.49 8.81
CA ALA A 262 9.37 -22.63 7.51
C ALA A 262 10.37 -21.50 7.21
N ALA A 263 10.08 -20.28 7.68
CA ALA A 263 10.99 -19.14 7.52
C ALA A 263 12.31 -19.31 8.30
N HIS A 264 12.28 -20.06 9.41
CA HIS A 264 13.44 -20.32 10.27
C HIS A 264 14.06 -21.70 10.07
N SER A 265 13.50 -22.56 9.19
CA SER A 265 14.09 -23.86 8.89
C SER A 265 15.38 -23.66 8.09
N ASN A 266 16.45 -24.33 8.52
CA ASN A 266 17.75 -24.33 7.82
C ASN A 266 17.85 -25.42 6.72
N ASP A 267 16.71 -25.93 6.21
CA ASP A 267 16.66 -27.04 5.24
C ASP A 267 16.68 -26.56 3.78
#